data_9957f981f1b9a65964aa2b842f609caf
#
_entry.id   9957f981f1b9a65964aa2b842f609caf
#
_cell.length_a   1.000
_cell.length_b   1.000
_cell.length_c   1.000
_cell.angle_alpha   90.00
_cell.angle_beta   90.00
_cell.angle_gamma   90.00
#
_symmetry.space_group_name_H-M   'P 1'
#
loop_
_entity.id
_entity.type
_entity.pdbx_description
1 polymer ?
#
loop_
_entity_poly.entity_id
_entity_poly.type
_entity_poly.pdbx_seq_one_letter_code
_entity_poly.pdbx_strand_id
1 'polypeptide(L)'
;THHTRQSALGLPFIEKVRLGGEERTVTSYTMSEIIASVYREIERTGISEGILFLDEINCISETLTPMMLQFLQCKTFGNQQLPAGWMVVAAGNPPEYNKSVREFDVVTLDRVKKIDIEEDFGVWKEYAGKRGIHGAILSYLEIRRDNFYRVETTADGLQFVTARGWEDLSELMQTYETLGLPVDRQVVEQYLQLPQIASDFANYLQLYEKYRQVYRVDEIVSGTWEKVRASELRDAPFDEKLGVLGLLLSRLADTARAAYRQDALTDALQNHGLQVGAGHRENEHARIDGDAREQPRQLELA
;
A
#
# COMPACT_ATOMS: atom_id res chain seq x y z
N THR A 1 4.42 8.58 15.34
CA THR A 1 4.75 9.95 15.82
C THR A 1 5.77 9.92 16.95
N HIS A 2 7.05 10.08 16.63
CA HIS A 2 8.12 10.15 17.64
C HIS A 2 8.36 11.58 18.15
N HIS A 3 7.37 12.46 18.03
CA HIS A 3 7.48 13.83 18.51
C HIS A 3 7.46 13.87 20.04
N THR A 4 8.42 14.56 20.60
CA THR A 4 8.39 14.97 22.01
C THR A 4 7.44 16.16 22.17
N ARG A 5 7.04 16.47 23.42
CA ARG A 5 6.26 17.67 23.70
C ARG A 5 6.95 18.94 23.17
N GLN A 6 8.25 18.99 23.25
CA GLN A 6 9.05 20.16 22.81
C GLN A 6 9.07 20.30 21.28
N SER A 7 9.20 19.19 20.53
CA SER A 7 9.16 19.26 19.07
C SER A 7 7.75 19.56 18.53
N ALA A 8 6.70 19.09 19.22
CA ALA A 8 5.32 19.34 18.82
C ALA A 8 4.85 20.76 19.12
N LEU A 9 5.17 21.31 20.30
CA LEU A 9 4.76 22.64 20.73
C LEU A 9 5.76 23.75 20.42
N GLY A 10 7.03 23.43 20.30
CA GLY A 10 8.14 24.35 20.36
C GLY A 10 8.70 24.54 21.78
N LEU A 11 9.80 25.22 21.87
CA LEU A 11 10.47 25.55 23.14
C LEU A 11 9.90 26.85 23.71
N PRO A 12 9.60 26.90 25.03
CA PRO A 12 9.18 28.14 25.65
C PRO A 12 10.36 29.13 25.73
N PHE A 13 10.08 30.38 25.44
CA PHE A 13 11.01 31.46 25.66
C PHE A 13 10.27 32.69 26.25
N ILE A 14 11.01 33.54 26.92
CA ILE A 14 10.45 34.75 27.56
C ILE A 14 10.67 35.93 26.64
N GLU A 15 9.60 36.67 26.36
CA GLU A 15 9.67 37.92 25.62
C GLU A 15 8.88 39.02 26.29
N LYS A 16 9.26 40.26 26.00
CA LYS A 16 8.53 41.46 26.46
C LYS A 16 7.62 41.97 25.36
N VAL A 17 6.34 42.03 25.66
CA VAL A 17 5.30 42.47 24.70
C VAL A 17 4.51 43.61 25.31
N ARG A 18 4.12 44.56 24.48
CA ARG A 18 3.29 45.69 24.91
C ARG A 18 1.81 45.30 24.84
N LEU A 19 1.19 45.10 25.99
CA LEU A 19 -0.20 44.70 26.13
C LEU A 19 -0.97 45.74 26.96
N GLY A 20 -2.06 46.27 26.40
CA GLY A 20 -2.88 47.29 27.07
C GLY A 20 -2.14 48.59 27.33
N GLY A 21 -1.09 48.93 26.57
CA GLY A 21 -0.29 50.14 26.74
C GLY A 21 0.91 49.96 27.68
N GLU A 22 1.03 48.84 28.41
CA GLU A 22 2.12 48.53 29.35
C GLU A 22 3.03 47.43 28.81
N GLU A 23 4.32 47.50 29.13
CA GLU A 23 5.28 46.41 28.83
C GLU A 23 5.09 45.25 29.83
N ARG A 24 4.75 44.08 29.31
CA ARG A 24 4.54 42.87 30.10
C ARG A 24 5.44 41.75 29.61
N THR A 25 5.90 40.95 30.53
CA THR A 25 6.69 39.73 30.23
C THR A 25 5.72 38.60 30.01
N VAL A 26 5.85 37.93 28.84
CA VAL A 26 5.02 36.80 28.46
C VAL A 26 5.90 35.61 28.09
N THR A 27 5.34 34.41 28.22
CA THR A 27 5.97 33.17 27.69
C THR A 27 5.41 32.93 26.30
N SER A 28 6.29 32.90 25.33
CA SER A 28 5.99 32.48 23.95
C SER A 28 6.69 31.15 23.61
N TYR A 29 6.32 30.56 22.51
CA TYR A 29 6.88 29.30 22.06
C TYR A 29 7.50 29.48 20.67
N THR A 30 8.63 28.80 20.44
CA THR A 30 9.19 28.67 19.08
C THR A 30 8.21 27.91 18.21
N MET A 31 8.36 28.01 16.89
CA MET A 31 7.49 27.29 15.97
C MET A 31 7.54 25.78 16.19
N SER A 32 6.35 25.14 16.22
CA SER A 32 6.19 23.70 16.18
C SER A 32 6.90 23.12 14.97
N GLU A 33 7.67 22.03 15.15
CA GLU A 33 8.31 21.36 14.03
C GLU A 33 7.29 20.79 13.04
N ILE A 34 6.14 20.37 13.51
CA ILE A 34 5.03 19.89 12.69
C ILE A 34 4.55 21.01 11.76
N ILE A 35 4.29 22.19 12.28
CA ILE A 35 3.88 23.33 11.45
C ILE A 35 5.03 23.82 10.57
N ALA A 36 6.24 23.88 11.10
CA ALA A 36 7.42 24.28 10.33
C ALA A 36 7.70 23.35 9.14
N SER A 37 7.41 22.05 9.27
CA SER A 37 7.56 21.10 8.16
C SER A 37 6.62 21.43 6.99
N VAL A 38 5.41 21.90 7.29
CA VAL A 38 4.44 22.32 6.27
C VAL A 38 4.93 23.59 5.56
N TYR A 39 5.43 24.59 6.29
CA TYR A 39 5.98 25.80 5.67
C TYR A 39 7.18 25.47 4.78
N ARG A 40 8.09 24.61 5.22
CA ARG A 40 9.23 24.15 4.41
C ARG A 40 8.78 23.44 3.12
N GLU A 41 7.69 22.67 3.21
CA GLU A 41 7.15 21.98 2.03
C GLU A 41 6.53 22.99 1.04
N ILE A 42 5.81 24.00 1.53
CA ILE A 42 5.31 25.10 0.71
C ILE A 42 6.46 25.83 0.01
N GLU A 43 7.52 26.19 0.76
CA GLU A 43 8.70 26.86 0.20
C GLU A 43 9.42 26.01 -0.86
N ARG A 44 9.53 24.68 -0.63
CA ARG A 44 10.18 23.74 -1.54
C ARG A 44 9.41 23.51 -2.83
N THR A 45 8.07 23.43 -2.76
CA THR A 45 7.22 23.03 -3.88
C THR A 45 6.47 24.17 -4.55
N GLY A 46 6.28 25.28 -3.85
CA GLY A 46 5.38 26.38 -4.26
C GLY A 46 3.89 26.03 -4.14
N ILE A 47 3.54 24.86 -3.60
CA ILE A 47 2.16 24.40 -3.44
C ILE A 47 1.64 24.85 -2.08
N SER A 48 0.58 25.68 -2.07
CA SER A 48 0.02 26.27 -0.84
C SER A 48 -1.03 25.41 -0.13
N GLU A 49 -1.44 24.29 -0.72
CA GLU A 49 -2.47 23.39 -0.17
C GLU A 49 -2.00 21.95 -0.16
N GLY A 50 -2.50 21.14 0.78
CA GLY A 50 -2.06 19.75 0.90
C GLY A 50 -2.66 19.01 2.10
N ILE A 51 -2.08 17.84 2.36
CA ILE A 51 -2.46 16.98 3.49
C ILE A 51 -1.28 16.88 4.46
N LEU A 52 -1.51 17.21 5.72
CA LEU A 52 -0.62 16.86 6.82
C LEU A 52 -1.09 15.53 7.39
N PHE A 53 -0.29 14.48 7.15
CA PHE A 53 -0.58 13.13 7.63
C PHE A 53 0.14 12.87 8.96
N LEU A 54 -0.63 12.47 9.99
CA LEU A 54 -0.14 12.13 11.33
C LEU A 54 -0.36 10.64 11.58
N ASP A 55 0.70 9.87 11.46
CA ASP A 55 0.65 8.43 11.70
C ASP A 55 0.76 8.08 13.19
N GLU A 56 0.10 6.99 13.60
CA GLU A 56 0.06 6.48 14.98
C GLU A 56 -0.38 7.52 16.01
N ILE A 57 -1.41 8.31 15.68
CA ILE A 57 -1.87 9.44 16.52
C ILE A 57 -2.31 9.00 17.92
N ASN A 58 -2.73 7.78 18.09
CA ASN A 58 -3.20 7.21 19.37
C ASN A 58 -2.10 6.46 20.16
N CYS A 59 -0.86 6.45 19.66
CA CYS A 59 0.32 5.95 20.37
C CYS A 59 1.13 7.05 21.07
N ILE A 60 0.65 8.28 21.05
CA ILE A 60 1.32 9.43 21.66
C ILE A 60 1.23 9.39 23.19
N SER A 61 2.19 10.06 23.87
CA SER A 61 2.21 10.13 25.32
C SER A 61 0.98 10.87 25.91
N GLU A 62 0.59 10.52 27.14
CA GLU A 62 -0.51 11.19 27.84
C GLU A 62 -0.39 12.70 27.89
N THR A 63 0.83 13.18 28.06
CA THR A 63 1.09 14.62 28.18
C THR A 63 0.94 15.36 26.83
N LEU A 64 1.06 14.64 25.73
CA LEU A 64 0.94 15.20 24.38
C LEU A 64 -0.48 15.05 23.81
N THR A 65 -1.23 14.05 24.25
CA THR A 65 -2.58 13.74 23.75
C THR A 65 -3.52 14.96 23.73
N PRO A 66 -3.71 15.72 24.83
CA PRO A 66 -4.66 16.86 24.80
C PRO A 66 -4.30 17.92 23.77
N MET A 67 -3.02 18.14 23.54
CA MET A 67 -2.53 19.14 22.59
C MET A 67 -2.68 18.67 21.13
N MET A 68 -2.44 17.40 20.87
CA MET A 68 -2.67 16.82 19.55
C MET A 68 -4.15 16.80 19.21
N LEU A 69 -5.02 16.51 20.18
CA LEU A 69 -6.47 16.63 19.99
C LEU A 69 -6.91 18.06 19.70
N GLN A 70 -6.36 19.03 20.43
CA GLN A 70 -6.61 20.45 20.14
C GLN A 70 -6.11 20.80 18.72
N PHE A 71 -4.96 20.29 18.31
CA PHE A 71 -4.43 20.51 16.96
C PHE A 71 -5.34 19.92 15.89
N LEU A 72 -5.84 18.71 16.07
CA LEU A 72 -6.80 18.12 15.14
C LEU A 72 -8.07 18.96 14.95
N GLN A 73 -8.53 19.62 16.04
CA GLN A 73 -9.73 20.45 16.02
C GLN A 73 -9.49 21.86 15.46
N CYS A 74 -8.47 22.53 16.01
CA CYS A 74 -8.24 23.96 15.78
C CYS A 74 -7.16 24.22 14.74
N LYS A 75 -6.39 23.20 14.36
CA LYS A 75 -5.22 23.31 13.49
C LYS A 75 -4.16 24.29 14.03
N THR A 76 -4.04 24.37 15.36
CA THR A 76 -3.13 25.29 16.04
C THR A 76 -2.30 24.58 17.10
N PHE A 77 -1.03 24.97 17.22
CA PHE A 77 -0.19 24.71 18.37
C PHE A 77 0.19 26.04 19.03
N GLY A 78 -0.29 26.25 20.27
CA GLY A 78 -0.10 27.54 20.93
C GLY A 78 -0.69 28.69 20.14
N ASN A 79 0.15 29.66 19.76
CA ASN A 79 -0.19 30.81 18.95
C ASN A 79 0.02 30.64 17.45
N GLN A 80 0.42 29.44 17.01
CA GLN A 80 0.75 29.18 15.62
C GLN A 80 -0.32 28.31 14.96
N GLN A 81 -0.72 28.71 13.76
CA GLN A 81 -1.76 28.07 13.00
C GLN A 81 -1.16 27.35 11.78
N LEU A 82 -1.74 26.20 11.45
CA LEU A 82 -1.47 25.53 10.18
C LEU A 82 -1.91 26.43 9.02
N PRO A 83 -1.12 26.56 7.94
CA PRO A 83 -1.49 27.35 6.77
C PRO A 83 -2.86 27.00 6.22
N ALA A 84 -3.60 27.98 5.74
CA ALA A 84 -4.86 27.78 5.05
C ALA A 84 -4.65 26.86 3.82
N GLY A 85 -5.65 26.04 3.50
CA GLY A 85 -5.53 25.05 2.41
C GLY A 85 -4.98 23.69 2.84
N TRP A 86 -4.44 23.56 4.06
CA TRP A 86 -3.95 22.28 4.57
C TRP A 86 -4.99 21.54 5.40
N MET A 87 -5.17 20.25 5.07
CA MET A 87 -6.03 19.35 5.82
C MET A 87 -5.19 18.42 6.70
N VAL A 88 -5.66 18.18 7.93
CA VAL A 88 -5.04 17.20 8.82
C VAL A 88 -5.76 15.87 8.65
N VAL A 89 -4.99 14.83 8.37
CA VAL A 89 -5.43 13.44 8.33
C VAL A 89 -4.59 12.66 9.33
N ALA A 90 -5.22 11.86 10.18
CA ALA A 90 -4.53 11.07 11.18
C ALA A 90 -4.86 9.60 11.01
N ALA A 91 -3.88 8.74 11.21
CA ALA A 91 -4.06 7.29 11.28
C ALA A 91 -3.71 6.77 12.68
N GLY A 92 -4.36 5.67 13.06
CA GLY A 92 -4.09 4.98 14.31
C GLY A 92 -4.61 3.56 14.27
N ASN A 93 -3.95 2.68 14.98
CA ASN A 93 -4.36 1.28 15.09
C ASN A 93 -5.36 1.11 16.25
N PRO A 94 -6.32 0.20 16.14
CA PRO A 94 -7.22 -0.10 17.25
C PRO A 94 -6.47 -0.80 18.40
N PRO A 95 -7.00 -0.73 19.64
CA PRO A 95 -6.34 -1.27 20.84
C PRO A 95 -6.05 -2.78 20.78
N GLU A 96 -6.81 -3.52 19.98
CA GLU A 96 -6.65 -4.97 19.78
C GLU A 96 -5.27 -5.32 19.20
N TYR A 97 -4.70 -4.42 18.39
CA TYR A 97 -3.40 -4.63 17.74
C TYR A 97 -2.22 -4.04 18.51
N ASN A 98 -2.47 -3.08 19.39
CA ASN A 98 -1.40 -2.44 20.15
C ASN A 98 -1.86 -2.03 21.54
N LYS A 99 -1.35 -2.70 22.58
CA LYS A 99 -1.68 -2.43 23.99
C LYS A 99 -1.29 -1.03 24.49
N SER A 100 -0.40 -0.34 23.77
CA SER A 100 0.02 1.03 24.06
C SER A 100 -0.93 2.08 23.49
N VAL A 101 -1.89 1.66 22.70
CA VAL A 101 -2.89 2.50 22.06
C VAL A 101 -3.97 2.92 23.07
N ARG A 102 -4.41 4.15 22.94
CA ARG A 102 -5.54 4.69 23.69
C ARG A 102 -6.71 4.92 22.76
N GLU A 103 -7.88 4.57 23.25
CA GLU A 103 -9.11 4.96 22.59
C GLU A 103 -9.32 6.46 22.74
N PHE A 104 -9.74 7.11 21.68
CA PHE A 104 -10.22 8.48 21.75
C PHE A 104 -11.59 8.51 22.43
N ASP A 105 -11.78 9.48 23.31
CA ASP A 105 -13.06 9.70 23.93
C ASP A 105 -14.14 10.16 22.91
N VAL A 106 -15.39 10.03 23.29
CA VAL A 106 -16.54 10.40 22.47
C VAL A 106 -16.47 11.87 22.03
N VAL A 107 -15.95 12.76 22.89
CA VAL A 107 -15.84 14.20 22.59
C VAL A 107 -14.83 14.45 21.46
N THR A 108 -13.78 13.67 21.41
CA THR A 108 -12.78 13.73 20.32
C THR A 108 -13.33 13.16 19.03
N LEU A 109 -13.99 11.99 19.11
CA LEU A 109 -14.58 11.32 17.93
C LEU A 109 -15.68 12.14 17.28
N ASP A 110 -16.44 12.91 18.07
CA ASP A 110 -17.49 13.81 17.57
C ASP A 110 -16.94 14.97 16.68
N ARG A 111 -15.65 15.26 16.81
CA ARG A 111 -14.99 16.39 16.13
C ARG A 111 -14.15 15.97 14.91
N VAL A 112 -14.00 14.69 14.68
CA VAL A 112 -13.27 14.12 13.57
C VAL A 112 -14.19 13.21 12.74
N LYS A 113 -13.89 13.04 11.46
CA LYS A 113 -14.54 12.03 10.64
C LYS A 113 -13.73 10.74 10.76
N LYS A 114 -14.29 9.75 11.47
CA LYS A 114 -13.69 8.42 11.57
C LYS A 114 -13.97 7.63 10.30
N ILE A 115 -12.93 7.02 9.75
CA ILE A 115 -13.00 6.09 8.62
C ILE A 115 -12.33 4.81 9.10
N ASP A 116 -13.06 3.72 9.15
CA ASP A 116 -12.52 2.41 9.43
C ASP A 116 -11.98 1.81 8.13
N ILE A 117 -10.71 1.37 8.17
CA ILE A 117 -10.04 0.73 7.05
C ILE A 117 -10.00 -0.76 7.33
N GLU A 118 -10.57 -1.53 6.44
CA GLU A 118 -10.56 -3.00 6.49
C GLU A 118 -9.59 -3.56 5.45
N GLU A 119 -9.08 -4.75 5.72
CA GLU A 119 -8.25 -5.48 4.79
C GLU A 119 -9.10 -6.06 3.65
N ASP A 120 -8.67 -5.82 2.42
CA ASP A 120 -9.31 -6.36 1.22
C ASP A 120 -8.27 -6.95 0.27
N PHE A 121 -8.34 -8.28 0.09
CA PHE A 121 -7.42 -8.98 -0.81
C PHE A 121 -7.57 -8.53 -2.27
N GLY A 122 -8.78 -8.21 -2.74
CA GLY A 122 -9.01 -7.77 -4.12
C GLY A 122 -8.32 -6.45 -4.42
N VAL A 123 -8.46 -5.47 -3.53
CA VAL A 123 -7.79 -4.16 -3.61
C VAL A 123 -6.28 -4.31 -3.48
N TRP A 124 -5.81 -5.12 -2.53
CA TRP A 124 -4.38 -5.39 -2.37
C TRP A 124 -3.79 -6.07 -3.60
N LYS A 125 -4.50 -6.98 -4.24
CA LYS A 125 -4.05 -7.67 -5.46
C LYS A 125 -3.79 -6.71 -6.62
N GLU A 126 -4.61 -5.67 -6.79
CA GLU A 126 -4.37 -4.64 -7.80
C GLU A 126 -3.08 -3.86 -7.51
N TYR A 127 -2.86 -3.49 -6.26
CA TYR A 127 -1.61 -2.88 -5.79
C TYR A 127 -0.43 -3.84 -6.01
N ALA A 128 -0.58 -5.10 -5.61
CA ALA A 128 0.44 -6.14 -5.72
C ALA A 128 0.89 -6.36 -7.17
N GLY A 129 -0.04 -6.32 -8.13
CA GLY A 129 0.28 -6.39 -9.56
C GLY A 129 1.14 -5.22 -10.03
N LYS A 130 0.87 -4.00 -9.56
CA LYS A 130 1.67 -2.80 -9.88
C LYS A 130 3.03 -2.83 -9.19
N ARG A 131 3.09 -3.31 -7.97
CA ARG A 131 4.30 -3.41 -7.15
C ARG A 131 5.23 -4.53 -7.62
N GLY A 132 4.70 -5.54 -8.30
CA GLY A 132 5.45 -6.70 -8.76
C GLY A 132 5.67 -7.74 -7.67
N ILE A 133 4.66 -7.97 -6.85
CA ILE A 133 4.68 -9.03 -5.84
C ILE A 133 4.91 -10.40 -6.51
N HIS A 134 5.69 -11.26 -5.87
CA HIS A 134 6.08 -12.56 -6.39
C HIS A 134 4.88 -13.44 -6.78
N GLY A 135 4.92 -14.06 -7.97
CA GLY A 135 3.80 -14.77 -8.54
C GLY A 135 3.32 -15.97 -7.71
N ALA A 136 4.22 -16.64 -6.97
CA ALA A 136 3.82 -17.71 -6.06
C ALA A 136 2.91 -17.23 -4.93
N ILE A 137 3.16 -16.03 -4.40
CA ILE A 137 2.31 -15.42 -3.35
C ILE A 137 0.93 -15.10 -3.92
N LEU A 138 0.87 -14.46 -5.08
CA LEU A 138 -0.41 -14.11 -5.71
C LEU A 138 -1.24 -15.34 -6.05
N SER A 139 -0.63 -16.36 -6.63
CA SER A 139 -1.33 -17.61 -6.98
C SER A 139 -1.76 -18.41 -5.74
N TYR A 140 -0.95 -18.43 -4.69
CA TYR A 140 -1.34 -19.04 -3.42
C TYR A 140 -2.55 -18.33 -2.79
N LEU A 141 -2.51 -17.02 -2.70
CA LEU A 141 -3.59 -16.24 -2.09
C LEU A 141 -4.89 -16.24 -2.92
N GLU A 142 -4.83 -16.51 -4.22
CA GLU A 142 -6.04 -16.78 -5.02
C GLU A 142 -6.74 -18.06 -4.58
N ILE A 143 -5.99 -19.07 -4.18
CA ILE A 143 -6.53 -20.36 -3.70
C ILE A 143 -6.93 -20.28 -2.24
N ARG A 144 -6.19 -19.53 -1.44
CA ARG A 144 -6.28 -19.45 0.02
C ARG A 144 -6.46 -18.00 0.48
N ARG A 145 -7.54 -17.35 0.05
CA ARG A 145 -7.81 -15.93 0.35
C ARG A 145 -7.85 -15.64 1.84
N ASP A 146 -8.37 -16.57 2.64
CA ASP A 146 -8.45 -16.44 4.09
C ASP A 146 -7.08 -16.36 4.77
N ASN A 147 -6.01 -16.73 4.09
CA ASN A 147 -4.64 -16.63 4.58
C ASN A 147 -3.98 -15.28 4.27
N PHE A 148 -4.68 -14.36 3.60
CA PHE A 148 -4.16 -13.04 3.28
C PHE A 148 -3.92 -12.20 4.54
N TYR A 149 -4.91 -12.21 5.44
CA TYR A 149 -4.86 -11.46 6.69
C TYR A 149 -5.47 -12.28 7.82
N ARG A 150 -4.68 -12.56 8.85
CA ARG A 150 -5.14 -13.25 10.06
C ARG A 150 -4.35 -12.79 11.26
N VAL A 151 -5.05 -12.56 12.36
CA VAL A 151 -4.48 -12.24 13.66
C VAL A 151 -5.09 -13.19 14.67
N GLU A 152 -4.25 -13.95 15.37
CA GLU A 152 -4.68 -14.96 16.35
C GLU A 152 -3.94 -14.77 17.67
N THR A 153 -4.68 -14.89 18.78
CA THR A 153 -4.08 -14.93 20.10
C THR A 153 -3.75 -16.38 20.45
N THR A 154 -2.48 -16.68 20.62
CA THR A 154 -1.99 -18.01 21.01
C THR A 154 -1.45 -18.00 22.43
N ALA A 155 -1.05 -19.17 22.94
CA ALA A 155 -0.39 -19.28 24.25
C ALA A 155 0.95 -18.52 24.30
N ASP A 156 1.63 -18.38 23.16
CA ASP A 156 2.92 -17.70 23.03
C ASP A 156 2.79 -16.19 22.70
N GLY A 157 1.55 -15.70 22.60
CA GLY A 157 1.24 -14.31 22.31
C GLY A 157 0.42 -14.11 21.03
N LEU A 158 0.44 -12.89 20.52
CA LEU A 158 -0.26 -12.53 19.30
C LEU A 158 0.58 -12.98 18.09
N GLN A 159 -0.01 -13.80 17.25
CA GLN A 159 0.57 -14.23 15.96
C GLN A 159 -0.27 -13.70 14.82
N PHE A 160 0.37 -13.35 13.72
CA PHE A 160 -0.32 -12.70 12.61
C PHE A 160 0.30 -12.97 11.24
N VAL A 161 -0.53 -12.83 10.25
CA VAL A 161 -0.16 -12.71 8.83
C VAL A 161 -0.86 -11.47 8.29
N THR A 162 -0.11 -10.61 7.63
CA THR A 162 -0.60 -9.31 7.12
C THR A 162 -0.16 -9.07 5.69
N ALA A 163 -0.79 -8.12 5.02
CA ALA A 163 -0.38 -7.67 3.69
C ALA A 163 1.10 -7.25 3.61
N ARG A 164 1.61 -6.59 4.67
CA ARG A 164 3.02 -6.21 4.79
C ARG A 164 3.92 -7.45 4.88
N GLY A 165 3.56 -8.44 5.68
CA GLY A 165 4.33 -9.69 5.79
C GLY A 165 4.45 -10.40 4.43
N TRP A 166 3.39 -10.42 3.62
CA TRP A 166 3.43 -10.95 2.26
C TRP A 166 4.31 -10.13 1.32
N GLU A 167 4.30 -8.80 1.43
CA GLU A 167 5.14 -7.91 0.62
C GLU A 167 6.62 -8.08 0.97
N ASP A 168 6.96 -8.06 2.26
CA ASP A 168 8.34 -8.24 2.73
C ASP A 168 8.88 -9.62 2.35
N LEU A 169 8.06 -10.67 2.47
CA LEU A 169 8.41 -12.01 2.01
C LEU A 169 8.66 -12.04 0.50
N SER A 170 7.85 -11.32 -0.29
CA SER A 170 8.03 -11.23 -1.74
C SER A 170 9.38 -10.61 -2.12
N GLU A 171 9.77 -9.52 -1.46
CA GLU A 171 11.06 -8.86 -1.70
C GLU A 171 12.24 -9.80 -1.37
N LEU A 172 12.13 -10.55 -0.26
CA LEU A 172 13.12 -11.55 0.08
C LEU A 172 13.19 -12.67 -0.96
N MET A 173 12.05 -13.24 -1.36
CA MET A 173 11.99 -14.33 -2.34
C MET A 173 12.64 -13.93 -3.66
N GLN A 174 12.35 -12.75 -4.17
CA GLN A 174 12.97 -12.20 -5.39
C GLN A 174 14.49 -12.04 -5.26
N THR A 175 14.93 -11.60 -4.08
CA THR A 175 16.36 -11.48 -3.77
C THR A 175 17.03 -12.86 -3.73
N TYR A 176 16.39 -13.84 -3.08
CA TYR A 176 16.91 -15.22 -2.99
C TYR A 176 16.95 -15.89 -4.36
N GLU A 177 15.96 -15.69 -5.20
CA GLU A 177 15.99 -16.18 -6.59
C GLU A 177 17.18 -15.61 -7.38
N THR A 178 17.46 -14.29 -7.23
CA THR A 178 18.60 -13.64 -7.87
C THR A 178 19.93 -14.21 -7.39
N LEU A 179 20.02 -14.59 -6.13
CA LEU A 179 21.22 -15.18 -5.50
C LEU A 179 21.29 -16.72 -5.67
N GLY A 180 20.26 -17.37 -6.21
CA GLY A 180 20.16 -18.82 -6.31
C GLY A 180 20.04 -19.52 -4.95
N LEU A 181 19.48 -18.83 -3.94
CA LEU A 181 19.27 -19.37 -2.60
C LEU A 181 17.86 -19.97 -2.47
N PRO A 182 17.70 -21.10 -1.77
CA PRO A 182 16.39 -21.68 -1.54
C PRO A 182 15.60 -20.90 -0.48
N VAL A 183 14.29 -20.80 -0.67
CA VAL A 183 13.35 -20.30 0.35
C VAL A 183 12.70 -21.49 1.01
N ASP A 184 13.08 -21.77 2.24
CA ASP A 184 12.52 -22.84 3.04
C ASP A 184 11.45 -22.36 4.03
N ARG A 185 10.87 -23.29 4.78
CA ARG A 185 9.85 -23.01 5.78
C ARG A 185 10.37 -22.03 6.86
N GLN A 186 11.61 -22.14 7.29
CA GLN A 186 12.15 -21.29 8.37
C GLN A 186 12.25 -19.84 7.92
N VAL A 187 12.58 -19.61 6.66
CA VAL A 187 12.59 -18.29 6.05
C VAL A 187 11.17 -17.72 5.99
N VAL A 188 10.19 -18.51 5.56
CA VAL A 188 8.79 -18.09 5.46
C VAL A 188 8.22 -17.73 6.84
N GLU A 189 8.52 -18.50 7.88
CA GLU A 189 8.04 -18.26 9.25
C GLU A 189 8.51 -16.94 9.85
N GLN A 190 9.60 -16.35 9.33
CA GLN A 190 10.06 -15.04 9.78
C GLN A 190 9.11 -13.90 9.38
N TYR A 191 8.34 -14.09 8.33
CA TYR A 191 7.41 -13.10 7.76
C TYR A 191 5.95 -13.43 8.02
N LEU A 192 5.61 -14.73 8.00
CA LEU A 192 4.27 -15.25 8.25
C LEU A 192 4.27 -15.94 9.62
N GLN A 193 3.90 -15.20 10.66
CA GLN A 193 4.05 -15.66 12.05
C GLN A 193 3.05 -16.74 12.47
N LEU A 194 2.04 -17.06 11.64
CA LEU A 194 1.15 -18.20 11.87
C LEU A 194 1.78 -19.48 11.26
N PRO A 195 2.27 -20.43 12.08
CA PRO A 195 3.03 -21.57 11.62
C PRO A 195 2.27 -22.47 10.64
N GLN A 196 0.94 -22.50 10.77
CA GLN A 196 0.08 -23.27 9.84
C GLN A 196 0.10 -22.66 8.44
N ILE A 197 -0.04 -21.33 8.34
CA ILE A 197 -0.02 -20.60 7.08
C ILE A 197 1.38 -20.66 6.46
N ALA A 198 2.41 -20.45 7.28
CA ALA A 198 3.80 -20.52 6.83
C ALA A 198 4.15 -21.92 6.26
N SER A 199 3.71 -22.98 6.95
CA SER A 199 3.91 -24.36 6.48
C SER A 199 3.13 -24.66 5.20
N ASP A 200 1.87 -24.21 5.11
CA ASP A 200 1.03 -24.40 3.92
C ASP A 200 1.63 -23.67 2.72
N PHE A 201 2.06 -22.42 2.90
CA PHE A 201 2.72 -21.66 1.84
C PHE A 201 4.08 -22.26 1.43
N ALA A 202 4.90 -22.72 2.38
CA ALA A 202 6.18 -23.35 2.06
C ALA A 202 6.00 -24.65 1.24
N ASN A 203 4.98 -25.47 1.57
CA ASN A 203 4.63 -26.64 0.78
C ASN A 203 4.13 -26.25 -0.62
N TYR A 204 3.30 -25.21 -0.70
CA TYR A 204 2.84 -24.67 -1.98
C TYR A 204 4.01 -24.18 -2.84
N LEU A 205 4.99 -23.48 -2.24
CA LEU A 205 6.16 -22.98 -2.94
C LEU A 205 7.01 -24.11 -3.56
N GLN A 206 7.16 -25.26 -2.86
CA GLN A 206 7.84 -26.43 -3.41
C GLN A 206 7.10 -26.97 -4.65
N LEU A 207 5.77 -27.01 -4.62
CA LEU A 207 4.97 -27.43 -5.77
C LEU A 207 5.08 -26.42 -6.92
N TYR A 208 5.05 -25.13 -6.60
CA TYR A 208 5.20 -24.04 -7.57
C TYR A 208 6.53 -24.15 -8.32
N GLU A 209 7.63 -24.35 -7.61
CA GLU A 209 8.96 -24.56 -8.21
C GLU A 209 9.04 -25.86 -9.04
N LYS A 210 8.44 -26.94 -8.55
CA LYS A 210 8.33 -28.18 -9.32
C LYS A 210 7.58 -27.96 -10.64
N TYR A 211 6.45 -27.26 -10.61
CA TYR A 211 5.67 -26.97 -11.82
C TYR A 211 6.43 -26.06 -12.79
N ARG A 212 7.17 -25.09 -12.27
CA ARG A 212 8.04 -24.23 -13.07
C ARG A 212 9.05 -25.04 -13.89
N GLN A 213 9.65 -26.06 -13.28
CA GLN A 213 10.62 -26.96 -13.93
C GLN A 213 9.94 -27.94 -14.88
N VAL A 214 8.86 -28.60 -14.47
CA VAL A 214 8.14 -29.60 -15.25
C VAL A 214 7.55 -29.02 -16.52
N TYR A 215 6.88 -27.89 -16.41
CA TYR A 215 6.20 -27.23 -17.53
C TYR A 215 7.09 -26.28 -18.32
N ARG A 216 8.34 -26.04 -17.88
CA ARG A 216 9.29 -25.17 -18.56
C ARG A 216 8.66 -23.83 -18.98
N VAL A 217 8.16 -23.09 -18.00
CA VAL A 217 7.39 -21.85 -18.20
C VAL A 217 8.12 -20.85 -19.10
N ASP A 218 9.45 -20.79 -18.99
CA ASP A 218 10.28 -19.92 -19.83
C ASP A 218 10.21 -20.30 -21.32
N GLU A 219 10.12 -21.59 -21.65
CA GLU A 219 9.96 -22.06 -23.03
C GLU A 219 8.56 -21.73 -23.57
N ILE A 220 7.52 -21.79 -22.72
CA ILE A 220 6.16 -21.37 -23.11
C ILE A 220 6.14 -19.91 -23.48
N VAL A 221 6.70 -19.05 -22.63
CA VAL A 221 6.71 -17.60 -22.82
C VAL A 221 7.56 -17.19 -24.02
N SER A 222 8.67 -17.90 -24.28
CA SER A 222 9.52 -17.67 -25.48
C SER A 222 8.95 -18.25 -26.79
N GLY A 223 7.85 -19.01 -26.71
CA GLY A 223 7.24 -19.66 -27.87
C GLY A 223 7.98 -20.88 -28.42
N THR A 224 8.95 -21.40 -27.67
CA THR A 224 9.76 -22.57 -28.05
C THR A 224 9.20 -23.90 -27.49
N TRP A 225 8.08 -23.83 -26.76
CA TRP A 225 7.47 -24.98 -26.09
C TRP A 225 6.81 -25.98 -27.05
N GLU A 226 7.05 -27.27 -26.83
CA GLU A 226 6.48 -28.34 -27.64
C GLU A 226 5.01 -28.62 -27.29
N LYS A 227 4.12 -28.72 -28.30
CA LYS A 227 2.67 -28.95 -28.12
C LYS A 227 2.34 -30.28 -27.40
N VAL A 228 3.26 -31.25 -27.35
CA VAL A 228 3.05 -32.57 -26.71
C VAL A 228 2.73 -32.41 -25.20
N ARG A 229 3.27 -31.39 -24.52
CA ARG A 229 3.05 -31.18 -23.09
C ARG A 229 1.73 -30.47 -22.74
N ALA A 230 1.03 -29.93 -23.75
CA ALA A 230 -0.28 -29.33 -23.53
C ALA A 230 -1.35 -30.34 -23.07
N SER A 231 -1.19 -31.62 -23.45
CA SER A 231 -2.08 -32.69 -23.00
C SER A 231 -1.90 -33.02 -21.52
N GLU A 232 -0.65 -33.03 -21.03
CA GLU A 232 -0.36 -33.25 -19.60
C GLU A 232 -1.00 -32.21 -18.72
N LEU A 233 -0.91 -30.92 -19.09
CA LEU A 233 -1.55 -29.85 -18.36
C LEU A 233 -3.09 -29.91 -18.44
N ARG A 234 -3.66 -30.42 -19.55
CA ARG A 234 -5.11 -30.60 -19.70
C ARG A 234 -5.68 -31.53 -18.64
N ASP A 235 -4.95 -32.62 -18.34
CA ASP A 235 -5.39 -33.67 -17.43
C ASP A 235 -4.94 -33.41 -15.97
N ALA A 236 -4.12 -32.37 -15.73
CA ALA A 236 -3.63 -32.00 -14.40
C ALA A 236 -4.76 -31.56 -13.47
N PRO A 237 -4.60 -31.72 -12.14
CA PRO A 237 -5.51 -31.17 -11.12
C PRO A 237 -5.68 -29.65 -11.25
N PHE A 238 -6.80 -29.14 -10.71
CA PHE A 238 -7.13 -27.71 -10.79
C PHE A 238 -6.05 -26.83 -10.15
N ASP A 239 -5.55 -27.22 -8.98
CA ASP A 239 -4.52 -26.47 -8.24
C ASP A 239 -3.22 -26.36 -9.04
N GLU A 240 -2.85 -27.42 -9.76
CA GLU A 240 -1.69 -27.45 -10.64
C GLU A 240 -1.87 -26.51 -11.84
N LYS A 241 -3.04 -26.53 -12.49
CA LYS A 241 -3.40 -25.60 -13.57
C LYS A 241 -3.32 -24.15 -13.12
N LEU A 242 -3.83 -23.86 -11.94
CA LEU A 242 -3.80 -22.52 -11.37
C LEU A 242 -2.38 -22.06 -11.02
N GLY A 243 -1.57 -22.97 -10.47
CA GLY A 243 -0.13 -22.72 -10.21
C GLY A 243 0.63 -22.40 -11.51
N VAL A 244 0.44 -23.18 -12.56
CA VAL A 244 1.06 -22.95 -13.88
C VAL A 244 0.57 -21.64 -14.50
N LEU A 245 -0.72 -21.33 -14.39
CA LEU A 245 -1.26 -20.06 -14.86
C LEU A 245 -0.64 -18.86 -14.11
N GLY A 246 -0.49 -18.97 -12.79
CA GLY A 246 0.18 -17.96 -11.97
C GLY A 246 1.65 -17.75 -12.40
N LEU A 247 2.36 -18.83 -12.66
CA LEU A 247 3.74 -18.81 -13.20
C LEU A 247 3.80 -18.08 -14.56
N LEU A 248 2.92 -18.40 -15.47
CA LEU A 248 2.86 -17.78 -16.80
C LEU A 248 2.57 -16.29 -16.71
N LEU A 249 1.58 -15.90 -15.90
CA LEU A 249 1.22 -14.50 -15.72
C LEU A 249 2.36 -13.69 -15.08
N SER A 250 3.02 -14.25 -14.07
CA SER A 250 4.18 -13.61 -13.44
C SER A 250 5.31 -13.41 -14.46
N ARG A 251 5.65 -14.46 -15.20
CA ARG A 251 6.74 -14.40 -16.18
C ARG A 251 6.45 -13.45 -17.35
N LEU A 252 5.22 -13.40 -17.84
CA LEU A 252 4.79 -12.43 -18.84
C LEU A 252 4.89 -10.98 -18.32
N ALA A 253 4.46 -10.75 -17.08
CA ALA A 253 4.57 -9.43 -16.45
C ALA A 253 6.04 -8.99 -16.29
N ASP A 254 6.94 -9.92 -15.90
CA ASP A 254 8.37 -9.61 -15.78
C ASP A 254 8.98 -9.32 -17.14
N THR A 255 8.65 -10.09 -18.15
CA THR A 255 9.11 -9.85 -19.53
C THR A 255 8.64 -8.50 -20.06
N ALA A 256 7.36 -8.15 -19.84
CA ALA A 256 6.81 -6.87 -20.24
C ALA A 256 7.49 -5.70 -19.51
N ARG A 257 7.72 -5.83 -18.19
CA ARG A 257 8.44 -4.82 -17.39
C ARG A 257 9.89 -4.63 -17.86
N ALA A 258 10.59 -5.71 -18.14
CA ALA A 258 11.96 -5.67 -18.66
C ALA A 258 12.01 -4.99 -20.04
N ALA A 259 11.11 -5.36 -20.94
CA ALA A 259 11.02 -4.75 -22.27
C ALA A 259 10.70 -3.24 -22.19
N TYR A 260 9.78 -2.85 -21.31
CA TYR A 260 9.44 -1.44 -21.09
C TYR A 260 10.63 -0.64 -20.54
N ARG A 261 11.38 -1.19 -19.57
CA ARG A 261 12.56 -0.55 -19.01
C ARG A 261 13.71 -0.36 -20.00
N GLN A 262 13.75 -1.21 -21.03
CA GLN A 262 14.77 -1.18 -22.06
C GLN A 262 14.35 -0.38 -23.31
N ASP A 263 13.21 0.33 -23.26
CA ASP A 263 12.58 0.98 -24.43
C ASP A 263 12.36 0.03 -25.63
N ALA A 264 12.36 -1.27 -25.37
CA ALA A 264 12.22 -2.31 -26.38
C ALA A 264 10.79 -2.94 -26.44
N LEU A 265 9.80 -2.29 -25.82
CA LEU A 265 8.45 -2.85 -25.74
C LEU A 265 7.84 -3.07 -27.14
N THR A 266 8.04 -2.11 -28.05
CA THR A 266 7.54 -2.20 -29.43
C THR A 266 8.19 -3.35 -30.19
N ASP A 267 9.50 -3.52 -30.06
CA ASP A 267 10.25 -4.59 -30.71
C ASP A 267 9.88 -5.96 -30.12
N ALA A 268 9.70 -6.05 -28.80
CA ALA A 268 9.27 -7.26 -28.13
C ALA A 268 7.87 -7.70 -28.58
N LEU A 269 6.91 -6.77 -28.68
CA LEU A 269 5.56 -7.05 -29.15
C LEU A 269 5.54 -7.53 -30.60
N GLN A 270 6.35 -6.93 -31.48
CA GLN A 270 6.48 -7.35 -32.87
C GLN A 270 7.13 -8.72 -33.02
N ASN A 271 8.20 -8.98 -32.27
CA ASN A 271 8.95 -10.25 -32.34
C ASN A 271 8.15 -11.43 -31.79
N HIS A 272 7.24 -11.23 -30.84
CA HIS A 272 6.41 -12.28 -30.26
C HIS A 272 5.02 -12.41 -30.90
N GLY A 273 4.76 -11.72 -32.03
CA GLY A 273 3.50 -11.83 -32.74
C GLY A 273 2.28 -11.31 -32.00
N LEU A 274 2.48 -10.56 -30.92
CA LEU A 274 1.44 -9.83 -30.21
C LEU A 274 1.10 -8.57 -30.98
N GLN A 275 0.37 -8.71 -32.09
CA GLN A 275 -0.31 -7.58 -32.70
C GLN A 275 -1.39 -7.12 -31.73
N VAL A 276 -1.09 -6.13 -30.94
CA VAL A 276 -2.11 -5.32 -30.28
C VAL A 276 -2.86 -4.64 -31.41
N GLY A 277 -4.07 -5.15 -31.68
CA GLY A 277 -4.83 -4.79 -32.86
C GLY A 277 -5.00 -3.28 -33.00
N ALA A 278 -4.42 -2.76 -34.07
CA ALA A 278 -4.85 -1.51 -34.70
C ALA A 278 -6.28 -1.61 -35.29
N GLY A 279 -6.95 -2.76 -35.08
CA GLY A 279 -8.24 -3.09 -35.67
C GLY A 279 -9.47 -2.57 -34.95
N HIS A 280 -9.34 -1.84 -33.82
CA HIS A 280 -10.53 -1.33 -33.11
C HIS A 280 -10.65 0.21 -33.09
N ARG A 281 -9.71 0.95 -33.69
CA ARG A 281 -9.85 2.42 -33.77
C ARG A 281 -10.47 2.94 -35.07
N GLU A 282 -10.49 2.15 -36.14
CA GLU A 282 -11.12 2.59 -37.40
C GLU A 282 -12.65 2.37 -37.44
N ASN A 283 -13.21 1.52 -36.54
CA ASN A 283 -14.68 1.30 -36.51
C ASN A 283 -15.44 2.18 -35.51
N GLU A 284 -14.77 2.94 -34.64
CA GLU A 284 -15.46 3.90 -33.76
C GLU A 284 -15.63 5.29 -34.38
N HIS A 285 -14.81 5.66 -35.37
CA HIS A 285 -14.99 6.94 -36.08
C HIS A 285 -16.02 6.92 -37.21
N ALA A 286 -16.53 5.75 -37.58
CA ALA A 286 -17.53 5.62 -38.65
C ALA A 286 -19.00 5.59 -38.13
N ARG A 287 -19.24 5.76 -36.82
CA ARG A 287 -20.59 5.71 -36.20
C ARG A 287 -21.00 6.94 -35.41
N ILE A 288 -20.30 8.06 -35.52
CA ILE A 288 -20.62 9.31 -34.80
C ILE A 288 -21.05 10.44 -35.76
N ASP A 289 -21.39 10.14 -37.01
CA ASP A 289 -22.09 11.09 -37.90
C ASP A 289 -23.52 10.57 -38.16
N GLY A 290 -24.38 10.78 -37.21
CA GLY A 290 -25.81 10.49 -37.39
C GLY A 290 -26.60 10.83 -36.13
N ASP A 291 -27.07 12.07 -36.10
CA ASP A 291 -28.27 12.55 -35.40
C ASP A 291 -28.34 12.49 -33.87
N ALA A 292 -28.30 13.64 -33.23
CA ALA A 292 -29.38 14.21 -32.45
C ALA A 292 -28.92 15.34 -31.54
N ARG A 293 -29.46 16.49 -31.83
CA ARG A 293 -29.52 17.64 -30.91
C ARG A 293 -30.32 17.26 -29.67
N GLU A 294 -29.71 17.28 -28.49
CA GLU A 294 -30.44 17.55 -27.24
C GLU A 294 -29.52 18.24 -26.22
N GLN A 295 -30.10 19.23 -25.55
CA GLN A 295 -29.50 20.22 -24.67
C GLN A 295 -29.04 19.64 -23.31
N PRO A 296 -28.11 20.26 -22.60
CA PRO A 296 -27.68 19.82 -21.28
C PRO A 296 -28.68 20.24 -20.20
N ARG A 297 -29.16 19.30 -19.42
CA ARG A 297 -29.85 19.55 -18.17
C ARG A 297 -28.83 19.79 -17.05
N GLN A 298 -28.90 20.97 -16.47
CA GLN A 298 -28.27 21.33 -15.21
C GLN A 298 -28.78 20.39 -14.10
N LEU A 299 -27.87 19.81 -13.34
CA LEU A 299 -28.14 19.20 -12.04
C LEU A 299 -27.52 20.09 -10.98
N GLU A 300 -28.36 20.86 -10.30
CA GLU A 300 -28.07 21.49 -9.04
C GLU A 300 -27.91 20.41 -7.96
N LEU A 301 -26.82 20.52 -7.19
CA LEU A 301 -26.59 19.77 -5.96
C LEU A 301 -26.99 20.65 -4.79
N ALA A 302 -27.97 20.15 -4.04
CA ALA A 302 -28.30 20.63 -2.70
C ALA A 302 -27.37 19.94 -1.68
#